data_5d5371dfb35ec8bb7f4854bcc0ad5edf
#
_entry.id   5d5371dfb35ec8bb7f4854bcc0ad5edf
#
_cell.length_a   1.000
_cell.length_b   1.000
_cell.length_c   1.000
_cell.angle_alpha   90.00
_cell.angle_beta   90.00
_cell.angle_gamma   90.00
#
_symmetry.space_group_name_H-M   'P 1'
#
loop_
_entity.id
_entity.type
_entity.pdbx_description
1 polymer ?
#
loop_
_entity_poly.entity_id
_entity_poly.type
_entity_poly.pdbx_seq_one_letter_code
_entity_poly.pdbx_strand_id
1 'polypeptide(L)'
;EDKMKLLELAITMSYDAKVNFEDVYSQVRMWDTMIYNYLTDRNIVVPPRKGSKKDEKYAGAYVKEPKPGCYDWVVSFDLNSLYPHLIMQYNISPETLWETRHPSASVERILDQEIDFSGEFAVCANGAQYRKDIHGFLPEMMQKIYDERTIYKKRMLQAKQSLEHATTPAETVALQKDISAKAFHFKRFC
;
A
#
# COMPACT_ATOMS: atom_id res chain seq x y z
N GLU A 1 -26.32 -5.64 4.22
CA GLU A 1 -25.53 -5.63 5.47
C GLU A 1 -25.01 -7.02 5.79
N ASP A 2 -25.88 -8.02 5.90
CA ASP A 2 -25.50 -9.39 6.30
C ASP A 2 -24.47 -10.06 5.38
N LYS A 3 -24.47 -9.71 4.09
CA LYS A 3 -23.50 -10.27 3.11
C LYS A 3 -22.15 -9.56 3.11
N MET A 4 -22.11 -8.26 3.39
CA MET A 4 -20.87 -7.47 3.28
C MET A 4 -20.25 -7.12 4.61
N LYS A 5 -20.99 -7.22 5.71
CA LYS A 5 -20.54 -6.94 7.09
C LYS A 5 -19.83 -5.57 7.23
N LEU A 6 -20.39 -4.55 6.57
CA LEU A 6 -19.76 -3.23 6.48
C LEU A 6 -19.65 -2.55 7.85
N LEU A 7 -20.66 -2.67 8.72
CA LEU A 7 -20.60 -2.11 10.06
C LEU A 7 -19.50 -2.77 10.91
N GLU A 8 -19.44 -4.10 10.90
CA GLU A 8 -18.40 -4.85 11.61
C GLU A 8 -17.01 -4.46 11.11
N LEU A 9 -16.85 -4.31 9.78
CA LEU A 9 -15.61 -3.85 9.16
C LEU A 9 -15.26 -2.43 9.60
N ALA A 10 -16.21 -1.49 9.56
CA ALA A 10 -15.97 -0.10 9.96
C ALA A 10 -15.59 0.01 11.45
N ILE A 11 -16.28 -0.72 12.33
CA ILE A 11 -15.94 -0.76 13.77
C ILE A 11 -14.53 -1.33 13.98
N THR A 12 -14.18 -2.42 13.28
CA THR A 12 -12.85 -3.01 13.40
C THR A 12 -11.77 -2.07 12.89
N MET A 13 -11.97 -1.44 11.73
CA MET A 13 -11.04 -0.46 11.18
C MET A 13 -10.88 0.76 12.10
N SER A 14 -11.97 1.24 12.70
CA SER A 14 -11.96 2.33 13.67
C SER A 14 -11.09 1.98 14.90
N TYR A 15 -11.28 0.78 15.43
CA TYR A 15 -10.51 0.30 16.57
C TYR A 15 -9.02 0.16 16.25
N ASP A 16 -8.69 -0.44 15.11
CA ASP A 16 -7.30 -0.69 14.71
C ASP A 16 -6.54 0.58 14.36
N ALA A 17 -7.18 1.49 13.64
CA ALA A 17 -6.60 2.78 13.28
C ALA A 17 -6.63 3.79 14.44
N LYS A 18 -7.35 3.47 15.54
CA LYS A 18 -7.59 4.38 16.68
C LYS A 18 -8.22 5.71 16.25
N VAL A 19 -9.21 5.63 15.34
CA VAL A 19 -9.97 6.78 14.83
C VAL A 19 -11.42 6.72 15.30
N ASN A 20 -12.12 7.85 15.24
CA ASN A 20 -13.56 7.86 15.44
C ASN A 20 -14.27 7.07 14.33
N PHE A 21 -15.40 6.46 14.64
CA PHE A 21 -16.16 5.67 13.67
C PHE A 21 -16.50 6.44 12.38
N GLU A 22 -16.79 7.73 12.49
CA GLU A 22 -17.09 8.59 11.33
C GLU A 22 -15.87 8.84 10.45
N ASP A 23 -14.66 8.84 11.01
CA ASP A 23 -13.41 9.09 10.29
C ASP A 23 -12.94 7.89 9.46
N VAL A 24 -13.47 6.70 9.70
CA VAL A 24 -13.18 5.49 8.90
C VAL A 24 -13.55 5.66 7.43
N TYR A 25 -14.57 6.47 7.13
CA TYR A 25 -14.99 6.75 5.77
C TYR A 25 -14.07 7.74 5.03
N SER A 26 -13.13 8.35 5.73
CA SER A 26 -12.10 9.22 5.16
C SER A 26 -10.74 8.54 5.21
N GLN A 27 -10.29 8.02 4.06
CA GLN A 27 -8.97 7.37 3.97
C GLN A 27 -7.84 8.29 4.44
N VAL A 28 -7.91 9.58 4.12
CA VAL A 28 -6.88 10.56 4.52
C VAL A 28 -6.81 10.70 6.03
N ARG A 29 -7.95 10.85 6.73
CA ARG A 29 -7.97 10.98 8.18
C ARG A 29 -7.50 9.70 8.87
N MET A 30 -7.91 8.56 8.34
CA MET A 30 -7.48 7.26 8.87
C MET A 30 -5.96 7.12 8.79
N TRP A 31 -5.35 7.41 7.63
CA TRP A 31 -3.90 7.39 7.47
C TRP A 31 -3.18 8.43 8.32
N ASP A 32 -3.67 9.66 8.38
CA ASP A 32 -3.11 10.72 9.24
C ASP A 32 -3.04 10.26 10.70
N THR A 33 -4.12 9.64 11.21
CA THR A 33 -4.16 9.17 12.60
C THR A 33 -3.26 7.96 12.83
N MET A 34 -3.22 7.01 11.89
CA MET A 34 -2.32 5.85 11.99
C MET A 34 -0.86 6.29 12.03
N ILE A 35 -0.47 7.21 11.15
CA ILE A 35 0.88 7.77 11.11
C ILE A 35 1.18 8.54 12.40
N TYR A 36 0.25 9.37 12.86
CA TYR A 36 0.39 10.11 14.11
C TYR A 36 0.63 9.18 15.31
N ASN A 37 -0.20 8.16 15.47
CA ASN A 37 -0.06 7.19 16.55
C ASN A 37 1.28 6.44 16.46
N TYR A 38 1.65 6.00 15.25
CA TYR A 38 2.91 5.31 15.02
C TYR A 38 4.13 6.14 15.41
N LEU A 39 4.15 7.43 15.08
CA LEU A 39 5.23 8.35 15.43
C LEU A 39 5.23 8.69 16.92
N THR A 40 4.04 8.91 17.50
CA THR A 40 3.88 9.20 18.94
C THR A 40 4.36 8.03 19.81
N ASP A 41 4.05 6.79 19.44
CA ASP A 41 4.51 5.59 20.14
C ASP A 41 6.06 5.47 20.15
N ARG A 42 6.74 6.17 19.21
CA ARG A 42 8.21 6.25 19.12
C ARG A 42 8.80 7.56 19.68
N ASN A 43 7.98 8.37 20.34
CA ASN A 43 8.37 9.70 20.85
C ASN A 43 8.87 10.66 19.75
N ILE A 44 8.36 10.53 18.53
CA ILE A 44 8.66 11.42 17.40
C ILE A 44 7.57 12.48 17.31
N VAL A 45 7.96 13.75 17.40
CA VAL A 45 7.04 14.87 17.30
C VAL A 45 6.68 15.14 15.85
N VAL A 46 5.38 15.12 15.57
CA VAL A 46 4.86 15.46 14.24
C VAL A 46 4.85 16.99 14.09
N PRO A 47 5.50 17.55 13.05
CA PRO A 47 5.51 18.98 12.84
C PRO A 47 4.10 19.50 12.51
N PRO A 48 3.77 20.75 12.87
CA PRO A 48 2.50 21.34 12.53
C PRO A 48 2.32 21.47 11.01
N ARG A 49 1.08 21.35 10.55
CA ARG A 49 0.76 21.54 9.12
C ARG A 49 1.17 22.94 8.68
N LYS A 50 2.11 23.01 7.73
CA LYS A 50 2.40 24.28 7.03
C LYS A 50 1.39 24.39 5.90
N GLY A 51 0.66 25.51 5.85
CA GLY A 51 -0.18 25.83 4.69
C GLY A 51 0.72 25.99 3.46
N SER A 52 0.73 25.00 2.57
CA SER A 52 1.39 25.13 1.28
C SER A 52 0.34 25.49 0.24
N LYS A 53 0.55 26.56 -0.50
CA LYS A 53 -0.15 26.78 -1.75
C LYS A 53 0.39 25.73 -2.72
N LYS A 54 -0.49 24.91 -3.29
CA LYS A 54 -0.11 23.99 -4.38
C LYS A 54 0.02 24.81 -5.66
N ASP A 55 1.17 25.40 -5.88
CA ASP A 55 1.43 26.22 -7.06
C ASP A 55 1.89 25.36 -8.26
N GLU A 56 2.32 24.14 -8.03
CA GLU A 56 2.75 23.20 -9.08
C GLU A 56 1.81 22.01 -9.22
N LYS A 57 1.37 21.75 -10.44
CA LYS A 57 0.72 20.49 -10.80
C LYS A 57 1.79 19.46 -11.14
N TYR A 58 1.76 18.31 -10.46
CA TYR A 58 2.60 17.17 -10.85
C TYR A 58 1.86 16.32 -11.89
N ALA A 59 2.62 15.71 -12.82
CA ALA A 59 2.08 14.78 -13.78
C ALA A 59 1.50 13.56 -13.05
N GLY A 60 0.33 13.11 -13.49
CA GLY A 60 -0.30 11.88 -13.00
C GLY A 60 0.39 10.61 -13.51
N ALA A 61 -0.33 9.50 -13.50
CA ALA A 61 0.18 8.25 -14.06
C ALA A 61 0.47 8.37 -15.55
N TYR A 62 1.61 7.80 -15.98
CA TYR A 62 1.92 7.66 -17.39
C TYR A 62 0.99 6.62 -18.02
N VAL A 63 0.32 7.00 -19.09
CA VAL A 63 -0.49 6.10 -19.92
C VAL A 63 0.06 6.13 -21.32
N LYS A 64 0.54 4.99 -21.81
CA LYS A 64 1.02 4.85 -23.17
C LYS A 64 -0.17 4.79 -24.13
N GLU A 65 -0.15 5.59 -25.19
CA GLU A 65 -1.15 5.54 -26.25
C GLU A 65 -1.21 4.13 -26.87
N PRO A 66 -2.41 3.50 -26.92
CA PRO A 66 -2.57 2.21 -27.55
C PRO A 66 -2.41 2.31 -29.08
N LYS A 67 -1.80 1.32 -29.67
CA LYS A 67 -1.78 1.19 -31.13
C LYS A 67 -3.02 0.36 -31.52
N PRO A 68 -4.02 0.96 -32.23
CA PRO A 68 -5.19 0.21 -32.66
C PRO A 68 -4.82 -0.88 -33.65
N GLY A 69 -5.44 -2.05 -33.53
CA GLY A 69 -5.17 -3.18 -34.42
C GLY A 69 -5.75 -4.48 -33.86
N CYS A 70 -5.71 -5.53 -34.69
CA CYS A 70 -5.96 -6.90 -34.24
C CYS A 70 -4.62 -7.53 -33.89
N TYR A 71 -4.54 -8.16 -32.74
CA TYR A 71 -3.32 -8.78 -32.24
C TYR A 71 -3.59 -10.24 -31.91
N ASP A 72 -2.74 -11.15 -32.41
CA ASP A 72 -2.72 -12.52 -31.97
C ASP A 72 -1.85 -12.63 -30.72
N TRP A 73 -2.26 -13.45 -29.77
CA TRP A 73 -1.50 -13.71 -28.55
C TRP A 73 -1.29 -12.47 -27.65
N VAL A 74 -2.37 -11.99 -27.04
CA VAL A 74 -2.31 -10.89 -26.08
C VAL A 74 -2.03 -11.44 -24.67
N VAL A 75 -0.99 -10.90 -24.01
CA VAL A 75 -0.67 -11.22 -22.62
C VAL A 75 -0.87 -9.96 -21.77
N SER A 76 -1.64 -10.08 -20.69
CA SER A 76 -1.88 -8.99 -19.75
C SER A 76 -1.12 -9.25 -18.46
N PHE A 77 -0.38 -8.26 -18.00
CA PHE A 77 0.33 -8.28 -16.71
C PHE A 77 -0.23 -7.20 -15.80
N ASP A 78 -0.38 -7.54 -14.51
CA ASP A 78 -0.75 -6.60 -13.46
C ASP A 78 0.24 -6.69 -12.29
N LEU A 79 0.63 -5.53 -11.77
CA LEU A 79 1.55 -5.43 -10.65
C LEU A 79 0.76 -5.35 -9.34
N ASN A 80 0.78 -6.43 -8.58
CA ASN A 80 0.12 -6.48 -7.28
C ASN A 80 0.66 -5.41 -6.33
N SER A 81 -0.24 -4.57 -5.79
CA SER A 81 0.10 -3.58 -4.76
C SER A 81 1.25 -2.64 -5.17
N LEU A 82 1.21 -2.10 -6.39
CA LEU A 82 2.29 -1.31 -6.99
C LEU A 82 2.77 -0.17 -6.07
N TYR A 83 1.86 0.67 -5.58
CA TYR A 83 2.25 1.83 -4.75
C TYR A 83 2.95 1.44 -3.44
N PRO A 84 2.44 0.51 -2.63
CA PRO A 84 3.16 0.02 -1.45
C PRO A 84 4.56 -0.50 -1.77
N HIS A 85 4.71 -1.28 -2.85
CA HIS A 85 6.02 -1.80 -3.24
C HIS A 85 6.99 -0.71 -3.69
N LEU A 86 6.51 0.33 -4.41
CA LEU A 86 7.34 1.47 -4.76
C LEU A 86 7.80 2.25 -3.52
N ILE A 87 6.91 2.47 -2.54
CA ILE A 87 7.27 3.12 -1.28
C ILE A 87 8.36 2.33 -0.56
N MET A 88 8.23 1.01 -0.48
CA MET A 88 9.23 0.14 0.15
C MET A 88 10.55 0.10 -0.63
N GLN A 89 10.49 -0.07 -1.96
CA GLN A 89 11.66 -0.23 -2.82
C GLN A 89 12.51 1.03 -2.90
N TYR A 90 11.87 2.19 -3.04
CA TYR A 90 12.56 3.48 -3.13
C TYR A 90 12.76 4.16 -1.77
N ASN A 91 12.36 3.50 -0.69
CA ASN A 91 12.46 4.02 0.67
C ASN A 91 11.80 5.41 0.82
N ILE A 92 10.61 5.57 0.24
CA ILE A 92 9.90 6.84 0.17
C ILE A 92 9.33 7.20 1.54
N SER A 93 9.93 8.18 2.19
CA SER A 93 9.49 8.70 3.49
C SER A 93 9.97 10.14 3.67
N PRO A 94 9.30 10.98 4.47
CA PRO A 94 9.74 12.37 4.67
C PRO A 94 11.17 12.51 5.20
N GLU A 95 11.58 11.64 6.12
CA GLU A 95 12.92 11.69 6.75
C GLU A 95 14.03 11.14 5.85
N THR A 96 13.67 10.37 4.81
CA THR A 96 14.63 9.84 3.84
C THR A 96 14.79 10.74 2.62
N LEU A 97 13.86 11.69 2.44
CA LEU A 97 13.90 12.62 1.31
C LEU A 97 15.13 13.53 1.41
N TRP A 98 15.94 13.56 0.34
CA TRP A 98 17.09 14.44 0.23
C TRP A 98 16.67 15.82 -0.28
N GLU A 99 17.33 16.87 0.19
CA GLU A 99 16.97 18.26 -0.11
C GLU A 99 17.15 18.62 -1.60
N THR A 100 18.20 18.06 -2.22
CA THR A 100 18.51 18.35 -3.61
C THR A 100 17.91 17.30 -4.53
N ARG A 101 17.34 17.76 -5.65
CA ARG A 101 16.87 16.88 -6.72
C ARG A 101 18.01 16.47 -7.63
N HIS A 102 17.94 15.28 -8.20
CA HIS A 102 18.87 14.80 -9.21
C HIS A 102 18.74 15.66 -10.48
N PRO A 103 19.82 16.31 -10.96
CA PRO A 103 19.73 17.33 -11.98
C PRO A 103 19.31 16.78 -13.36
N SER A 104 19.53 15.51 -13.60
CA SER A 104 19.33 14.87 -14.89
C SER A 104 18.23 13.81 -14.91
N ALA A 105 17.49 13.61 -13.80
CA ALA A 105 16.46 12.58 -13.78
C ALA A 105 15.24 12.99 -14.59
N SER A 106 14.87 12.17 -15.56
CA SER A 106 13.63 12.25 -16.31
C SER A 106 13.15 10.85 -16.65
N VAL A 107 11.88 10.74 -17.06
CA VAL A 107 11.29 9.45 -17.44
C VAL A 107 12.06 8.85 -18.63
N GLU A 108 12.37 9.67 -19.65
CA GLU A 108 13.07 9.23 -20.85
C GLU A 108 14.45 8.68 -20.51
N ARG A 109 15.25 9.42 -19.74
CA ARG A 109 16.60 9.01 -19.36
C ARG A 109 16.64 7.78 -18.47
N ILE A 110 15.58 7.54 -17.66
CA ILE A 110 15.44 6.31 -16.89
C ILE A 110 15.13 5.13 -17.82
N LEU A 111 14.24 5.31 -18.79
CA LEU A 111 13.90 4.27 -19.77
C LEU A 111 15.08 3.92 -20.68
N ASP A 112 15.89 4.92 -21.03
CA ASP A 112 17.10 4.75 -21.84
C ASP A 112 18.31 4.23 -21.01
N GLN A 113 18.11 3.95 -19.72
CA GLN A 113 19.14 3.44 -18.79
C GLN A 113 20.36 4.37 -18.64
N GLU A 114 20.18 5.66 -18.81
CA GLU A 114 21.24 6.66 -18.69
C GLU A 114 21.54 7.06 -17.25
N ILE A 115 20.70 6.62 -16.28
CA ILE A 115 20.83 6.97 -14.86
C ILE A 115 21.37 5.78 -14.10
N ASP A 116 22.47 6.00 -13.36
CA ASP A 116 23.02 5.00 -12.45
C ASP A 116 22.23 4.94 -11.13
N PHE A 117 21.65 3.77 -10.84
CA PHE A 117 20.92 3.48 -9.60
C PHE A 117 21.76 2.81 -8.52
N SER A 118 23.05 2.57 -8.77
CA SER A 118 23.95 1.91 -7.83
C SER A 118 24.39 2.80 -6.65
N GLY A 119 24.14 4.11 -6.75
CA GLY A 119 24.54 5.10 -5.75
C GLY A 119 23.81 4.98 -4.40
N GLU A 120 24.17 5.85 -3.47
CA GLU A 120 23.63 5.91 -2.09
C GLU A 120 22.15 6.32 -2.01
N PHE A 121 21.61 6.86 -3.10
CA PHE A 121 20.24 7.35 -3.17
C PHE A 121 19.39 6.50 -4.11
N ALA A 122 18.12 6.35 -3.76
CA ALA A 122 17.09 5.92 -4.67
C ALA A 122 16.56 7.15 -5.44
N VAL A 123 16.68 7.15 -6.77
CA VAL A 123 16.32 8.28 -7.63
C VAL A 123 14.97 8.01 -8.29
N CYS A 124 14.03 8.95 -8.15
CA CYS A 124 12.73 8.91 -8.81
C CYS A 124 12.74 9.72 -10.11
N ALA A 125 11.78 9.44 -11.01
CA ALA A 125 11.69 10.08 -12.30
C ALA A 125 11.46 11.60 -12.27
N ASN A 126 10.92 12.12 -11.17
CA ASN A 126 10.78 13.57 -10.92
C ASN A 126 12.04 14.21 -10.32
N GLY A 127 13.14 13.47 -10.24
CA GLY A 127 14.39 13.91 -9.64
C GLY A 127 14.47 13.80 -8.11
N ALA A 128 13.39 13.41 -7.43
CA ALA A 128 13.46 13.21 -5.99
C ALA A 128 14.44 12.09 -5.65
N GLN A 129 15.23 12.29 -4.60
CA GLN A 129 16.22 11.34 -4.12
C GLN A 129 15.90 10.94 -2.69
N TYR A 130 15.96 9.65 -2.41
CA TYR A 130 15.71 9.09 -1.09
C TYR A 130 16.93 8.33 -0.61
N ARG A 131 17.30 8.54 0.63
CA ARG A 131 18.47 7.89 1.28
C ARG A 131 18.20 6.39 1.44
N LYS A 132 19.25 5.58 1.23
CA LYS A 132 19.21 4.12 1.42
C LYS A 132 19.85 3.68 2.76
N ASP A 133 20.59 4.56 3.42
CA ASP A 133 21.33 4.27 4.66
C ASP A 133 20.44 4.20 5.92
N ILE A 134 19.28 4.85 5.89
CA ILE A 134 18.27 4.80 6.95
C ILE A 134 16.97 4.23 6.42
N HIS A 135 16.29 3.42 7.21
CA HIS A 135 14.99 2.88 6.82
C HIS A 135 13.87 3.82 7.22
N GLY A 136 13.07 4.25 6.25
CA GLY A 136 11.98 5.19 6.47
C GLY A 136 10.80 4.54 7.21
N PHE A 137 10.05 5.35 8.00
CA PHE A 137 8.91 4.85 8.75
C PHE A 137 7.74 4.45 7.84
N LEU A 138 7.52 5.13 6.71
CA LEU A 138 6.47 4.75 5.77
C LEU A 138 6.73 3.38 5.12
N PRO A 139 7.94 3.09 4.60
CA PRO A 139 8.31 1.75 4.17
C PRO A 139 8.10 0.68 5.24
N GLU A 140 8.49 0.95 6.49
CA GLU A 140 8.29 0.02 7.61
C GLU A 140 6.81 -0.29 7.86
N MET A 141 5.96 0.76 7.88
CA MET A 141 4.51 0.59 8.01
C MET A 141 3.91 -0.19 6.85
N MET A 142 4.31 0.13 5.60
CA MET A 142 3.81 -0.56 4.41
C MET A 142 4.21 -2.03 4.43
N GLN A 143 5.45 -2.34 4.79
CA GLN A 143 5.94 -3.72 4.89
C GLN A 143 5.11 -4.51 5.91
N LYS A 144 4.89 -3.96 7.10
CA LYS A 144 4.10 -4.61 8.15
C LYS A 144 2.67 -4.91 7.67
N ILE A 145 1.98 -3.92 7.11
CA ILE A 145 0.61 -4.07 6.60
C ILE A 145 0.56 -5.11 5.47
N TYR A 146 1.53 -5.10 4.56
CA TYR A 146 1.60 -6.04 3.46
C TYR A 146 1.85 -7.48 3.92
N ASP A 147 2.72 -7.67 4.90
CA ASP A 147 3.02 -8.98 5.48
C ASP A 147 1.79 -9.56 6.20
N GLU A 148 1.11 -8.76 7.02
CA GLU A 148 -0.13 -9.16 7.67
C GLU A 148 -1.21 -9.55 6.65
N ARG A 149 -1.40 -8.71 5.61
CA ARG A 149 -2.32 -9.00 4.51
C ARG A 149 -2.00 -10.33 3.83
N THR A 150 -0.72 -10.60 3.57
CA THR A 150 -0.27 -11.82 2.92
C THR A 150 -0.51 -13.06 3.78
N ILE A 151 -0.29 -12.95 5.09
CA ILE A 151 -0.58 -14.01 6.05
C ILE A 151 -2.07 -14.36 6.04
N TYR A 152 -2.95 -13.36 6.16
CA TYR A 152 -4.40 -13.59 6.15
C TYR A 152 -4.90 -14.12 4.82
N LYS A 153 -4.34 -13.65 3.69
CA LYS A 153 -4.65 -14.19 2.36
C LYS A 153 -4.32 -15.68 2.26
N LYS A 154 -3.11 -16.07 2.69
CA LYS A 154 -2.69 -17.49 2.69
C LYS A 154 -3.61 -18.34 3.57
N ARG A 155 -3.92 -17.88 4.79
CA ARG A 155 -4.82 -18.59 5.70
C ARG A 155 -6.24 -18.74 5.12
N MET A 156 -6.75 -17.71 4.45
CA MET A 156 -8.05 -17.76 3.78
C MET A 156 -8.04 -18.79 2.63
N LEU A 157 -7.00 -18.80 1.81
CA LEU A 157 -6.87 -19.76 0.71
C LEU A 157 -6.75 -21.21 1.21
N GLN A 158 -5.97 -21.44 2.27
CA GLN A 158 -5.88 -22.77 2.91
C GLN A 158 -7.24 -23.23 3.43
N ALA A 159 -8.00 -22.36 4.10
CA ALA A 159 -9.34 -22.71 4.57
C ALA A 159 -10.31 -23.00 3.41
N LYS A 160 -10.19 -22.31 2.28
CA LYS A 160 -10.97 -22.61 1.06
C LYS A 160 -10.62 -23.99 0.49
N GLN A 161 -9.34 -24.33 0.40
CA GLN A 161 -8.90 -25.67 -0.04
C GLN A 161 -9.41 -26.77 0.90
N SER A 162 -9.34 -26.55 2.23
CA SER A 162 -9.90 -27.49 3.20
C SER A 162 -11.42 -27.68 3.02
N LEU A 163 -12.14 -26.63 2.62
CA LEU A 163 -13.57 -26.71 2.35
C LEU A 163 -13.89 -27.61 1.14
N GLU A 164 -13.03 -27.63 0.11
CA GLU A 164 -13.20 -28.49 -1.06
C GLU A 164 -13.06 -29.98 -0.72
N HIS A 165 -12.32 -30.29 0.36
CA HIS A 165 -12.10 -31.65 0.85
C HIS A 165 -12.99 -32.05 2.04
N ALA A 166 -13.88 -31.14 2.50
CA ALA A 166 -14.78 -31.41 3.63
C ALA A 166 -15.83 -32.46 3.25
N THR A 167 -15.96 -33.48 4.08
CA THR A 167 -16.88 -34.62 3.84
C THR A 167 -18.15 -34.55 4.67
N THR A 168 -18.15 -33.79 5.77
CA THR A 168 -19.30 -33.69 6.68
C THR A 168 -19.97 -32.30 6.65
N PRO A 169 -21.32 -32.23 6.78
CA PRO A 169 -22.03 -30.96 6.82
C PRO A 169 -21.58 -30.05 7.98
N ALA A 170 -21.22 -30.62 9.12
CA ALA A 170 -20.75 -29.87 10.29
C ALA A 170 -19.37 -29.20 10.03
N GLU A 171 -18.44 -29.91 9.42
CA GLU A 171 -17.15 -29.38 8.95
C GLU A 171 -17.32 -28.26 7.93
N THR A 172 -18.22 -28.45 6.96
CA THR A 172 -18.51 -27.43 5.94
C THR A 172 -18.96 -26.12 6.57
N VAL A 173 -19.87 -26.16 7.54
CA VAL A 173 -20.37 -24.95 8.24
C VAL A 173 -19.25 -24.31 9.07
N ALA A 174 -18.43 -25.09 9.76
CA ALA A 174 -17.32 -24.58 10.55
C ALA A 174 -16.27 -23.88 9.66
N LEU A 175 -15.88 -24.50 8.53
CA LEU A 175 -14.94 -23.95 7.57
C LEU A 175 -15.47 -22.70 6.85
N GLN A 176 -16.76 -22.65 6.55
CA GLN A 176 -17.38 -21.43 5.98
C GLN A 176 -17.33 -20.24 6.94
N LYS A 177 -17.55 -20.47 8.24
CA LYS A 177 -17.37 -19.43 9.27
C LYS A 177 -15.91 -18.97 9.37
N ASP A 178 -14.98 -19.91 9.36
CA ASP A 178 -13.54 -19.64 9.40
C ASP A 178 -13.07 -18.85 8.17
N ILE A 179 -13.51 -19.23 6.96
CA ILE A 179 -13.24 -18.49 5.72
C ILE A 179 -13.79 -17.07 5.81
N SER A 180 -15.02 -16.90 6.32
CA SER A 180 -15.65 -15.59 6.48
C SER A 180 -14.86 -14.69 7.42
N ALA A 181 -14.39 -15.22 8.55
CA ALA A 181 -13.55 -14.50 9.50
C ALA A 181 -12.19 -14.11 8.89
N LYS A 182 -11.52 -15.04 8.22
CA LYS A 182 -10.23 -14.77 7.56
C LYS A 182 -10.35 -13.81 6.38
N ALA A 183 -11.42 -13.90 5.60
CA ALA A 183 -11.72 -12.95 4.53
C ALA A 183 -12.01 -11.55 5.08
N PHE A 184 -12.63 -11.45 6.23
CA PHE A 184 -12.86 -10.19 6.93
C PHE A 184 -11.52 -9.53 7.33
N HIS A 185 -10.63 -10.28 7.98
CA HIS A 185 -9.29 -9.78 8.32
C HIS A 185 -8.49 -9.39 7.07
N PHE A 186 -8.59 -10.13 5.99
CA PHE A 186 -7.92 -9.79 4.73
C PHE A 186 -8.45 -8.47 4.14
N LYS A 187 -9.77 -8.25 4.14
CA LYS A 187 -10.39 -7.00 3.64
C LYS A 187 -9.98 -5.76 4.42
N ARG A 188 -9.62 -5.91 5.70
CA ARG A 188 -9.12 -4.84 6.55
C ARG A 188 -7.86 -4.17 6.00
N PHE A 189 -7.05 -4.90 5.21
CA PHE A 189 -5.79 -4.42 4.62
C PHE A 189 -5.92 -4.11 3.11
N CYS A 190 -7.11 -4.17 2.54
CA CYS A 190 -7.40 -3.76 1.17
C CYS A 190 -7.96 -2.34 1.11
#